data_91810af95ed57688b5548c80bb511434
#
_entry.id   91810af95ed57688b5548c80bb511434
#
_cell.length_a   1.000
_cell.length_b   1.000
_cell.length_c   1.000
_cell.angle_alpha   90.00
_cell.angle_beta   90.00
_cell.angle_gamma   90.00
#
_symmetry.space_group_name_H-M   'P 1'
#
loop_
_entity.id
_entity.type
_entity.pdbx_description
1 polymer ?
#
loop_
_entity_poly.entity_id
_entity_poly.type
_entity_poly.pdbx_seq_one_letter_code
_entity_poly.pdbx_strand_id
1 'polypeptide(L)'
;MRDPSQSQQYLALDERARHTKPVREYASLNPRTRYWEIPTEHVTIEKIIGKGAFGQVAKATVIGLHGRLKKTVVAAKMLKADASALEKKDLMSELDLMKQLEPHPHVIKLLGCVTKSGSLMVLIEYVPYGDLLGYLRRSRGLNDTYYKDPDIKPQTNLTPRQLMKFAWQIGDGMSYLSSIPIIHRDLAARNVLVGEGETCKVTDFGMARDVLEDNIYQRKSKGRLPVKWTAIEALLYGKYSTKSDV
;
A
#
# COMPACT_ATOMS: atom_id res chain seq x y z
N MET A 1 9.92 7.91 49.33
CA MET A 1 8.56 8.47 49.14
C MET A 1 8.54 9.20 47.79
N ARG A 2 7.80 8.73 46.81
CA ARG A 2 7.68 9.37 45.50
C ARG A 2 6.50 10.34 45.57
N ASP A 3 6.70 11.57 45.07
CA ASP A 3 5.72 12.66 45.06
C ASP A 3 4.48 12.31 44.22
N PRO A 4 3.27 12.36 44.81
CA PRO A 4 2.01 12.06 44.12
C PRO A 4 1.66 13.04 43.00
N SER A 5 2.29 14.22 42.96
CA SER A 5 1.99 15.28 41.98
C SER A 5 2.46 14.95 40.55
N GLN A 6 3.48 14.11 40.39
CA GLN A 6 3.97 13.69 39.05
C GLN A 6 3.05 12.70 38.36
N SER A 7 2.35 11.86 39.12
CA SER A 7 1.43 10.86 38.54
C SER A 7 0.18 11.50 37.93
N GLN A 8 -0.29 12.63 38.47
CA GLN A 8 -1.43 13.36 37.91
C GLN A 8 -1.10 14.13 36.63
N GLN A 9 0.16 14.60 36.49
CA GLN A 9 0.61 15.28 35.27
C GLN A 9 0.68 14.36 34.05
N TYR A 10 1.06 13.09 34.23
CA TYR A 10 1.08 12.12 33.13
C TYR A 10 -0.31 11.69 32.69
N LEU A 11 -1.27 11.59 33.60
CA LEU A 11 -2.68 11.29 33.27
C LEU A 11 -3.34 12.45 32.51
N ALA A 12 -3.03 13.69 32.86
CA ALA A 12 -3.58 14.88 32.20
C ALA A 12 -3.03 15.10 30.76
N LEU A 13 -1.84 14.59 30.45
CA LEU A 13 -1.25 14.63 29.11
C LEU A 13 -1.87 13.55 28.19
N ASP A 14 -2.26 12.42 28.75
CA ASP A 14 -2.91 11.33 27.99
C ASP A 14 -4.37 11.65 27.64
N GLU A 15 -5.08 12.41 28.48
CA GLU A 15 -6.45 12.86 28.18
C GLU A 15 -6.49 13.97 27.11
N ARG A 16 -5.48 14.84 27.02
CA ARG A 16 -5.40 15.85 25.94
C ARG A 16 -5.11 15.25 24.57
N ALA A 17 -4.41 14.12 24.51
CA ALA A 17 -4.17 13.39 23.27
C ALA A 17 -5.42 12.69 22.71
N ARG A 18 -6.44 12.45 23.53
CA ARG A 18 -7.70 11.80 23.12
C ARG A 18 -8.74 12.74 22.52
N HIS A 19 -8.50 14.03 22.50
CA HIS A 19 -9.48 15.04 22.04
C HIS A 19 -9.10 15.75 20.75
N THR A 20 -8.16 15.24 19.97
CA THR A 20 -8.07 15.59 18.56
C THR A 20 -9.19 14.83 17.84
N LYS A 21 -10.31 15.53 17.58
CA LYS A 21 -11.40 15.02 16.74
C LYS A 21 -10.77 14.43 15.46
N PRO A 22 -10.99 13.14 15.16
CA PRO A 22 -10.58 12.63 13.86
C PRO A 22 -11.30 13.49 12.82
N VAL A 23 -10.56 13.96 11.83
CA VAL A 23 -11.11 14.68 10.69
C VAL A 23 -12.20 13.80 10.11
N ARG A 24 -13.46 14.18 10.28
CA ARG A 24 -14.68 13.51 9.83
C ARG A 24 -14.81 13.58 8.31
N GLU A 25 -13.76 13.30 7.56
CA GLU A 25 -13.81 13.39 6.09
C GLU A 25 -13.94 12.04 5.39
N TYR A 26 -13.92 10.95 6.16
CA TYR A 26 -14.11 9.59 5.63
C TYR A 26 -15.09 8.83 6.53
N ALA A 27 -16.35 9.29 6.55
CA ALA A 27 -17.43 8.44 7.08
C ALA A 27 -17.33 7.09 6.36
N SER A 28 -17.13 6.02 7.11
CA SER A 28 -17.01 4.66 6.64
C SER A 28 -18.26 4.27 5.87
N LEU A 29 -18.25 4.46 4.56
CA LEU A 29 -19.18 3.74 3.70
C LEU A 29 -18.79 2.27 3.83
N ASN A 30 -19.75 1.41 4.18
CA ASN A 30 -19.54 -0.02 4.21
C ASN A 30 -18.81 -0.44 2.91
N PRO A 31 -17.64 -1.11 2.96
CA PRO A 31 -16.87 -1.48 1.79
C PRO A 31 -17.71 -2.25 0.75
N ARG A 32 -18.68 -3.05 1.21
CA ARG A 32 -19.59 -3.83 0.37
C ARG A 32 -20.61 -2.98 -0.42
N THR A 33 -20.87 -1.75 0.02
CA THR A 33 -21.83 -0.82 -0.63
C THR A 33 -21.12 0.31 -1.38
N ARG A 34 -19.80 0.39 -1.30
CA ARG A 34 -19.02 1.43 -1.96
C ARG A 34 -19.02 1.20 -3.47
N TYR A 35 -19.40 2.22 -4.24
CA TYR A 35 -19.28 2.19 -5.69
C TYR A 35 -17.84 2.50 -6.09
N TRP A 36 -17.11 1.48 -6.56
CA TRP A 36 -15.69 1.57 -6.92
C TRP A 36 -15.45 1.94 -8.38
N GLU A 37 -16.44 1.67 -9.25
CA GLU A 37 -16.28 1.87 -10.69
C GLU A 37 -16.24 3.34 -11.06
N ILE A 38 -15.23 3.75 -11.81
CA ILE A 38 -15.04 5.10 -12.35
C ILE A 38 -15.12 5.01 -13.87
N PRO A 39 -15.91 5.87 -14.54
CA PRO A 39 -15.90 5.97 -15.99
C PRO A 39 -14.50 6.29 -16.52
N THR A 40 -14.07 5.64 -17.61
CA THR A 40 -12.72 5.85 -18.18
C THR A 40 -12.49 7.31 -18.57
N GLU A 41 -13.49 7.99 -19.07
CA GLU A 41 -13.45 9.40 -19.46
C GLU A 41 -13.19 10.34 -18.28
N HIS A 42 -13.38 9.88 -17.04
CA HIS A 42 -13.05 10.64 -15.84
C HIS A 42 -11.59 10.48 -15.39
N VAL A 43 -10.82 9.59 -16.04
CA VAL A 43 -9.42 9.32 -15.72
C VAL A 43 -8.51 9.92 -16.78
N THR A 44 -7.68 10.86 -16.39
CA THR A 44 -6.68 11.48 -17.28
C THR A 44 -5.29 11.00 -16.86
N ILE A 45 -4.63 10.22 -17.71
CA ILE A 45 -3.25 9.76 -17.49
C ILE A 45 -2.29 10.93 -17.75
N GLU A 46 -1.41 11.24 -16.79
CA GLU A 46 -0.42 12.32 -16.88
C GLU A 46 0.94 11.80 -17.34
N LYS A 47 1.53 10.88 -16.56
CA LYS A 47 2.85 10.31 -16.86
C LYS A 47 2.98 8.91 -16.28
N ILE A 48 3.80 8.06 -16.91
CA ILE A 48 4.20 6.77 -16.35
C ILE A 48 5.24 7.01 -15.26
N ILE A 49 4.97 6.49 -14.06
CA ILE A 49 5.82 6.62 -12.87
C ILE A 49 6.48 5.31 -12.47
N GLY A 50 6.02 4.17 -13.02
CA GLY A 50 6.60 2.86 -12.76
C GLY A 50 6.29 1.87 -13.89
N LYS A 51 7.22 0.94 -14.14
CA LYS A 51 7.04 -0.18 -15.07
C LYS A 51 7.48 -1.46 -14.38
N GLY A 52 6.59 -2.44 -14.29
CA GLY A 52 6.85 -3.74 -13.71
C GLY A 52 6.81 -4.87 -14.75
N ALA A 53 7.01 -6.09 -14.26
CA ALA A 53 6.92 -7.29 -15.10
C ALA A 53 5.52 -7.45 -15.68
N PHE A 54 4.49 -7.16 -14.90
CA PHE A 54 3.08 -7.44 -15.21
C PHE A 54 2.29 -6.22 -15.68
N GLY A 55 2.86 -5.01 -15.64
CA GLY A 55 2.13 -3.80 -15.99
C GLY A 55 2.92 -2.53 -15.81
N GLN A 56 2.20 -1.42 -15.76
CA GLN A 56 2.75 -0.10 -15.54
C GLN A 56 1.88 0.68 -14.57
N VAL A 57 2.50 1.62 -13.86
CA VAL A 57 1.81 2.55 -12.97
C VAL A 57 1.97 3.96 -13.53
N ALA A 58 0.86 4.67 -13.65
CA ALA A 58 0.85 6.06 -14.09
C ALA A 58 0.37 6.99 -12.96
N LYS A 59 0.92 8.19 -12.90
CA LYS A 59 0.27 9.30 -12.23
C LYS A 59 -0.91 9.73 -13.09
N ALA A 60 -2.07 9.88 -12.49
CA ALA A 60 -3.30 10.24 -13.17
C ALA A 60 -4.13 11.21 -12.33
N THR A 61 -5.05 11.90 -12.99
CA THR A 61 -6.05 12.75 -12.35
C THR A 61 -7.44 12.17 -12.61
N VAL A 62 -8.24 12.05 -11.55
CA VAL A 62 -9.62 11.54 -11.61
C VAL A 62 -10.60 12.63 -11.21
N ILE A 63 -11.72 12.73 -11.94
CA ILE A 63 -12.85 13.61 -11.62
C ILE A 63 -14.00 12.76 -11.11
N GLY A 64 -14.75 13.26 -10.12
CA GLY A 64 -15.96 12.58 -9.63
C GLY A 64 -15.67 11.42 -8.65
N LEU A 65 -14.46 11.31 -8.12
CA LEU A 65 -14.12 10.29 -7.15
C LEU A 65 -15.00 10.43 -5.89
N HIS A 66 -15.76 9.39 -5.56
CA HIS A 66 -16.70 9.38 -4.43
C HIS A 66 -17.66 10.57 -4.38
N GLY A 67 -18.17 11.02 -5.54
CA GLY A 67 -19.08 12.15 -5.64
C GLY A 67 -18.41 13.53 -5.50
N ARG A 68 -17.10 13.61 -5.44
CA ARG A 68 -16.36 14.88 -5.40
C ARG A 68 -16.20 15.43 -6.82
N LEU A 69 -16.63 16.64 -7.07
CA LEU A 69 -16.41 17.33 -8.35
C LEU A 69 -14.97 17.77 -8.56
N LYS A 70 -14.16 17.79 -7.48
CA LYS A 70 -12.75 18.19 -7.54
C LYS A 70 -11.89 17.10 -8.16
N LYS A 71 -10.88 17.53 -8.92
CA LYS A 71 -9.81 16.67 -9.43
C LYS A 71 -9.02 16.05 -8.28
N THR A 72 -8.78 14.75 -8.35
CA THR A 72 -7.98 14.02 -7.35
C THR A 72 -6.82 13.35 -8.07
N VAL A 73 -5.59 13.56 -7.57
CA VAL A 73 -4.39 12.88 -8.10
C VAL A 73 -4.37 11.46 -7.54
N VAL A 74 -4.14 10.50 -8.43
CA VAL A 74 -4.10 9.06 -8.12
C VAL A 74 -2.91 8.39 -8.79
N ALA A 75 -2.54 7.19 -8.33
CA ALA A 75 -1.72 6.27 -9.10
C ALA A 75 -2.64 5.23 -9.76
N ALA A 76 -2.53 5.09 -11.08
CA ALA A 76 -3.29 4.15 -11.88
C ALA A 76 -2.39 2.96 -12.23
N LYS A 77 -2.66 1.79 -11.63
CA LYS A 77 -2.01 0.52 -11.99
C LYS A 77 -2.76 -0.06 -13.18
N MET A 78 -2.04 -0.29 -14.28
CA MET A 78 -2.58 -0.73 -15.57
C MET A 78 -1.76 -1.88 -16.11
N LEU A 79 -2.40 -2.74 -16.90
CA LEU A 79 -1.73 -3.77 -17.67
C LEU A 79 -1.09 -3.19 -18.95
N LYS A 80 -0.12 -3.89 -19.51
CA LYS A 80 0.38 -3.63 -20.85
C LYS A 80 -0.68 -3.98 -21.89
N ALA A 81 -0.56 -3.40 -23.09
CA ALA A 81 -1.53 -3.65 -24.18
C ALA A 81 -1.60 -5.12 -24.59
N ASP A 82 -0.49 -5.84 -24.48
CA ASP A 82 -0.30 -7.27 -24.80
C ASP A 82 -0.52 -8.20 -23.61
N ALA A 83 -1.12 -7.72 -22.51
CA ALA A 83 -1.31 -8.50 -21.31
C ALA A 83 -2.16 -9.74 -21.54
N SER A 84 -1.69 -10.86 -21.03
CA SER A 84 -2.35 -12.15 -21.09
C SER A 84 -3.64 -12.21 -20.25
N ALA A 85 -4.50 -13.18 -20.52
CA ALA A 85 -5.71 -13.42 -19.71
C ALA A 85 -5.37 -13.73 -18.24
N LEU A 86 -4.20 -14.35 -17.97
CA LEU A 86 -3.73 -14.63 -16.62
C LEU A 86 -3.38 -13.34 -15.88
N GLU A 87 -2.63 -12.41 -16.50
CA GLU A 87 -2.29 -11.13 -15.91
C GLU A 87 -3.53 -10.27 -15.62
N LYS A 88 -4.54 -10.34 -16.49
CA LYS A 88 -5.84 -9.68 -16.25
C LYS A 88 -6.54 -10.27 -15.03
N LYS A 89 -6.54 -11.61 -14.91
CA LYS A 89 -7.12 -12.30 -13.75
C LYS A 89 -6.37 -11.96 -12.45
N ASP A 90 -5.05 -11.89 -12.50
CA ASP A 90 -4.22 -11.55 -11.33
C ASP A 90 -4.51 -10.12 -10.85
N LEU A 91 -4.61 -9.14 -11.77
CA LEU A 91 -4.95 -7.76 -11.41
C LEU A 91 -6.39 -7.63 -10.88
N MET A 92 -7.34 -8.42 -11.41
CA MET A 92 -8.71 -8.46 -10.87
C MET A 92 -8.73 -9.07 -9.46
N SER A 93 -7.96 -10.13 -9.21
CA SER A 93 -7.85 -10.74 -7.88
C SER A 93 -7.23 -9.79 -6.86
N GLU A 94 -6.21 -9.02 -7.26
CA GLU A 94 -5.63 -7.94 -6.44
C GLU A 94 -6.67 -6.87 -6.11
N LEU A 95 -7.43 -6.43 -7.11
CA LEU A 95 -8.51 -5.45 -6.91
C LEU A 95 -9.58 -5.94 -5.94
N ASP A 96 -10.02 -7.20 -6.07
CA ASP A 96 -11.06 -7.77 -5.21
C ASP A 96 -10.58 -7.91 -3.77
N LEU A 97 -9.30 -8.23 -3.56
CA LEU A 97 -8.70 -8.22 -2.24
C LEU A 97 -8.64 -6.78 -1.68
N MET A 98 -8.17 -5.81 -2.47
CA MET A 98 -8.09 -4.42 -2.02
C MET A 98 -9.45 -3.80 -1.68
N LYS A 99 -10.55 -4.27 -2.29
CA LYS A 99 -11.93 -3.84 -1.95
C LYS A 99 -12.36 -4.27 -0.55
N GLN A 100 -11.73 -5.28 0.02
CA GLN A 100 -12.03 -5.80 1.37
C GLN A 100 -11.29 -5.01 2.46
N LEU A 101 -10.22 -4.26 2.09
CA LEU A 101 -9.42 -3.50 3.04
C LEU A 101 -10.17 -2.25 3.52
N GLU A 102 -10.25 -2.09 4.84
CA GLU A 102 -10.61 -0.81 5.44
C GLU A 102 -9.42 0.16 5.38
N PRO A 103 -9.68 1.48 5.35
CA PRO A 103 -8.60 2.46 5.33
C PRO A 103 -7.68 2.35 6.55
N HIS A 104 -6.37 2.21 6.29
CA HIS A 104 -5.33 2.18 7.30
C HIS A 104 -4.20 3.17 6.95
N PRO A 105 -3.61 3.90 7.90
CA PRO A 105 -2.58 4.91 7.62
C PRO A 105 -1.33 4.34 6.92
N HIS A 106 -0.97 3.08 7.21
CA HIS A 106 0.24 2.43 6.73
C HIS A 106 -0.02 1.30 5.71
N VAL A 107 -1.21 1.28 5.11
CA VAL A 107 -1.56 0.40 3.97
C VAL A 107 -2.10 1.26 2.84
N ILE A 108 -1.73 0.95 1.60
CA ILE A 108 -2.15 1.71 0.43
C ILE A 108 -3.67 1.66 0.26
N LYS A 109 -4.28 2.80 0.00
CA LYS A 109 -5.72 2.93 -0.11
C LYS A 109 -6.19 2.75 -1.55
N LEU A 110 -7.17 1.87 -1.76
CA LEU A 110 -7.93 1.82 -3.01
C LEU A 110 -8.87 3.03 -3.08
N LEU A 111 -8.88 3.71 -4.21
CA LEU A 111 -9.75 4.86 -4.46
C LEU A 111 -10.86 4.55 -5.48
N GLY A 112 -10.61 3.66 -6.42
CA GLY A 112 -11.56 3.26 -7.44
C GLY A 112 -10.96 2.28 -8.42
N CYS A 113 -11.73 1.91 -9.43
CA CYS A 113 -11.27 1.06 -10.52
C CYS A 113 -11.98 1.41 -11.82
N VAL A 114 -11.40 1.00 -12.94
CA VAL A 114 -12.02 0.99 -14.27
C VAL A 114 -11.99 -0.45 -14.74
N THR A 115 -13.17 -1.07 -14.92
CA THR A 115 -13.25 -2.49 -15.31
C THR A 115 -14.17 -2.72 -16.51
N LYS A 116 -15.05 -1.76 -16.83
CA LYS A 116 -16.13 -1.93 -17.80
C LYS A 116 -15.78 -1.52 -19.24
N SER A 117 -14.78 -0.67 -19.44
CA SER A 117 -14.48 -0.02 -20.74
C SER A 117 -13.32 -0.64 -21.51
N GLY A 118 -12.97 -1.90 -21.24
CA GLY A 118 -11.86 -2.59 -21.90
C GLY A 118 -10.45 -2.24 -21.37
N SER A 119 -10.29 -1.12 -20.69
CA SER A 119 -9.04 -0.71 -20.05
C SER A 119 -9.11 -1.01 -18.56
N LEU A 120 -8.51 -2.11 -18.12
CA LEU A 120 -8.47 -2.44 -16.69
C LEU A 120 -7.47 -1.54 -15.96
N MET A 121 -7.99 -0.76 -14.98
CA MET A 121 -7.16 0.10 -14.12
C MET A 121 -7.57 -0.07 -12.66
N VAL A 122 -6.58 -0.15 -11.77
CA VAL A 122 -6.74 -0.06 -10.32
C VAL A 122 -6.23 1.31 -9.87
N LEU A 123 -7.12 2.12 -9.29
CA LEU A 123 -6.83 3.50 -8.91
C LEU A 123 -6.57 3.54 -7.40
N ILE A 124 -5.34 3.83 -7.03
CA ILE A 124 -4.90 3.92 -5.63
C ILE A 124 -4.45 5.35 -5.29
N GLU A 125 -4.32 5.65 -4.02
CA GLU A 125 -3.78 6.93 -3.59
C GLU A 125 -2.37 7.16 -4.15
N TYR A 126 -2.10 8.41 -4.57
CA TYR A 126 -0.79 8.79 -5.06
C TYR A 126 0.14 9.08 -3.88
N VAL A 127 1.26 8.37 -3.82
CA VAL A 127 2.28 8.52 -2.78
C VAL A 127 3.55 9.10 -3.42
N PRO A 128 3.97 10.34 -3.05
CA PRO A 128 4.85 11.14 -3.90
C PRO A 128 6.31 10.71 -3.92
N TYR A 129 6.88 10.11 -2.85
CA TYR A 129 8.33 9.88 -2.77
C TYR A 129 8.80 8.53 -3.32
N GLY A 130 7.89 7.77 -3.95
CA GLY A 130 8.18 6.47 -4.55
C GLY A 130 8.36 5.37 -3.52
N ASP A 131 9.02 4.28 -3.92
CA ASP A 131 9.25 3.15 -3.02
C ASP A 131 10.41 3.39 -2.04
N LEU A 132 10.33 2.70 -0.89
CA LEU A 132 11.29 2.84 0.20
C LEU A 132 12.69 2.38 -0.21
N LEU A 133 12.84 1.38 -1.09
CA LEU A 133 14.13 0.94 -1.57
C LEU A 133 14.84 2.06 -2.33
N GLY A 134 14.15 2.67 -3.30
CA GLY A 134 14.66 3.82 -4.05
C GLY A 134 14.89 5.03 -3.14
N TYR A 135 14.00 5.27 -2.17
CA TYR A 135 14.16 6.35 -1.20
C TYR A 135 15.43 6.18 -0.35
N LEU A 136 15.67 4.97 0.20
CA LEU A 136 16.86 4.65 0.98
C LEU A 136 18.16 4.74 0.13
N ARG A 137 18.12 4.29 -1.10
CA ARG A 137 19.28 4.38 -2.03
C ARG A 137 19.62 5.84 -2.34
N ARG A 138 18.63 6.65 -2.67
CA ARG A 138 18.84 8.08 -2.94
C ARG A 138 19.35 8.83 -1.72
N SER A 139 18.88 8.50 -0.52
CA SER A 139 19.37 9.11 0.72
C SER A 139 20.86 8.84 0.97
N ARG A 140 21.41 7.78 0.36
CA ARG A 140 22.85 7.43 0.37
C ARG A 140 23.61 7.96 -0.85
N GLY A 141 23.00 8.82 -1.66
CA GLY A 141 23.62 9.38 -2.87
C GLY A 141 23.66 8.41 -4.05
N LEU A 142 22.99 7.27 -3.99
CA LEU A 142 22.89 6.34 -5.10
C LEU A 142 21.79 6.80 -6.06
N ASN A 143 22.17 7.15 -7.29
CA ASN A 143 21.21 7.49 -8.36
C ASN A 143 20.58 6.20 -8.90
N ASP A 144 19.44 5.84 -8.35
CA ASP A 144 18.64 4.73 -8.87
C ASP A 144 17.72 5.25 -9.99
N THR A 145 17.82 4.62 -11.17
CA THR A 145 17.03 5.02 -12.34
C THR A 145 15.58 4.52 -12.28
N TYR A 146 15.22 3.76 -11.25
CA TYR A 146 13.96 3.02 -11.19
C TYR A 146 12.73 3.89 -10.90
N TYR A 147 12.90 5.00 -10.18
CA TYR A 147 11.84 5.97 -9.88
C TYR A 147 12.36 7.39 -10.02
N LYS A 148 12.04 8.02 -11.14
CA LYS A 148 12.36 9.42 -11.36
C LYS A 148 11.08 10.25 -11.38
N ASP A 149 10.62 10.70 -10.21
CA ASP A 149 9.98 11.98 -10.16
C ASP A 149 11.07 13.01 -9.87
N PRO A 150 11.51 13.81 -10.87
CA PRO A 150 12.64 14.74 -10.72
C PRO A 150 12.33 15.85 -9.70
N ASP A 151 11.06 16.07 -9.38
CA ASP A 151 10.61 17.14 -8.49
C ASP A 151 10.75 16.79 -7.00
N ILE A 152 11.08 15.52 -6.69
CA ILE A 152 11.14 15.05 -5.30
C ILE A 152 12.58 14.73 -4.91
N LYS A 153 13.14 15.59 -4.05
CA LYS A 153 14.45 15.35 -3.43
C LYS A 153 14.23 14.65 -2.08
N PRO A 154 14.63 13.38 -1.92
CA PRO A 154 14.60 12.73 -0.61
C PRO A 154 15.57 13.44 0.33
N GLN A 155 15.26 13.40 1.64
CA GLN A 155 16.23 13.83 2.64
C GLN A 155 17.51 13.00 2.50
N THR A 156 18.65 13.69 2.41
CA THR A 156 19.96 13.06 2.51
C THR A 156 20.28 12.83 4.00
N ASN A 157 20.96 11.73 4.34
CA ASN A 157 21.36 11.40 5.71
C ASN A 157 20.20 11.04 6.67
N LEU A 158 19.52 9.93 6.40
CA LEU A 158 18.52 9.38 7.31
C LEU A 158 19.12 9.01 8.66
N THR A 159 18.48 9.45 9.72
CA THR A 159 18.86 9.13 11.09
C THR A 159 18.35 7.74 11.50
N PRO A 160 18.96 7.07 12.52
CA PRO A 160 18.43 5.83 13.09
C PRO A 160 16.97 5.97 13.56
N ARG A 161 16.58 7.13 14.08
CA ARG A 161 15.19 7.43 14.49
C ARG A 161 14.22 7.37 13.31
N GLN A 162 14.60 7.89 12.14
CA GLN A 162 13.76 7.82 10.93
C GLN A 162 13.65 6.38 10.42
N LEU A 163 14.73 5.61 10.43
CA LEU A 163 14.70 4.21 10.05
C LEU A 163 13.80 3.39 10.99
N MET A 164 13.86 3.65 12.30
CA MET A 164 12.97 3.02 13.28
C MET A 164 11.51 3.42 13.06
N LYS A 165 11.24 4.68 12.71
CA LYS A 165 9.90 5.15 12.33
C LYS A 165 9.36 4.38 11.14
N PHE A 166 10.16 4.18 10.08
CA PHE A 166 9.74 3.38 8.92
C PHE A 166 9.42 1.94 9.31
N ALA A 167 10.31 1.30 10.10
CA ALA A 167 10.10 -0.07 10.57
C ALA A 167 8.82 -0.21 11.39
N TRP A 168 8.55 0.73 12.30
CA TRP A 168 7.33 0.76 13.10
C TRP A 168 6.08 0.90 12.24
N GLN A 169 6.08 1.83 11.29
CA GLN A 169 4.94 2.08 10.39
C GLN A 169 4.63 0.86 9.50
N ILE A 170 5.68 0.19 9.00
CA ILE A 170 5.52 -1.04 8.22
C ILE A 170 4.95 -2.15 9.11
N GLY A 171 5.48 -2.31 10.33
CA GLY A 171 4.97 -3.27 11.31
C GLY A 171 3.50 -3.03 11.67
N ASP A 172 3.09 -1.76 11.83
CA ASP A 172 1.71 -1.37 12.08
C ASP A 172 0.77 -1.74 10.91
N GLY A 173 1.19 -1.46 9.67
CA GLY A 173 0.48 -1.89 8.47
C GLY A 173 0.36 -3.42 8.35
N MET A 174 1.42 -4.17 8.66
CA MET A 174 1.42 -5.62 8.63
C MET A 174 0.59 -6.21 9.78
N SER A 175 0.58 -5.58 10.97
CA SER A 175 -0.30 -5.95 12.07
C SER A 175 -1.78 -5.82 11.70
N TYR A 176 -2.13 -4.74 11.00
CA TYR A 176 -3.48 -4.58 10.45
C TYR A 176 -3.82 -5.71 9.47
N LEU A 177 -2.96 -6.01 8.49
CA LEU A 177 -3.21 -7.09 7.51
C LEU A 177 -3.34 -8.46 8.18
N SER A 178 -2.58 -8.73 9.24
CA SER A 178 -2.68 -9.97 9.99
C SER A 178 -3.95 -10.08 10.84
N SER A 179 -4.55 -8.96 11.23
CA SER A 179 -5.84 -8.93 11.96
C SER A 179 -7.04 -9.26 11.08
N ILE A 180 -6.91 -9.02 9.78
CA ILE A 180 -7.83 -9.45 8.73
C ILE A 180 -7.08 -10.54 7.96
N PRO A 181 -7.44 -11.78 7.93
CA PRO A 181 -6.58 -12.92 7.55
C PRO A 181 -6.00 -12.82 6.12
N ILE A 182 -5.22 -11.77 5.87
CA ILE A 182 -4.54 -11.49 4.62
C ILE A 182 -3.03 -11.67 4.80
N ILE A 183 -2.44 -12.50 3.95
CA ILE A 183 -1.00 -12.71 3.84
C ILE A 183 -0.50 -11.97 2.61
N HIS A 184 0.47 -11.07 2.76
CA HIS A 184 1.02 -10.24 1.67
C HIS A 184 1.92 -11.02 0.72
N ARG A 185 2.82 -11.86 1.25
CA ARG A 185 3.74 -12.79 0.56
C ARG A 185 4.87 -12.15 -0.24
N ASP A 186 4.96 -10.85 -0.31
CA ASP A 186 6.05 -10.12 -0.96
C ASP A 186 6.41 -8.83 -0.20
N LEU A 187 6.48 -8.91 1.15
CA LEU A 187 6.93 -7.77 1.94
C LEU A 187 8.41 -7.48 1.66
N ALA A 188 8.66 -6.34 1.07
CA ALA A 188 10.00 -5.86 0.74
C ALA A 188 10.02 -4.34 0.62
N ALA A 189 11.17 -3.69 0.77
CA ALA A 189 11.28 -2.23 0.69
C ALA A 189 10.81 -1.64 -0.66
N ARG A 190 10.82 -2.42 -1.74
CA ARG A 190 10.26 -2.04 -3.05
C ARG A 190 8.71 -1.97 -3.03
N ASN A 191 8.06 -2.68 -2.11
CA ASN A 191 6.62 -2.76 -1.95
C ASN A 191 6.13 -1.95 -0.74
N VAL A 192 6.90 -0.93 -0.35
CA VAL A 192 6.53 0.09 0.63
C VAL A 192 6.71 1.43 -0.03
N LEU A 193 5.69 2.27 -0.04
CA LEU A 193 5.76 3.62 -0.57
C LEU A 193 6.01 4.63 0.54
N VAL A 194 6.73 5.70 0.22
CA VAL A 194 7.04 6.80 1.14
C VAL A 194 6.27 8.05 0.73
N GLY A 195 5.50 8.60 1.64
CA GLY A 195 4.70 9.80 1.45
C GLY A 195 5.19 11.00 2.26
N GLU A 196 4.42 12.06 2.20
CA GLU A 196 4.67 13.29 2.96
C GLU A 196 4.80 12.99 4.46
N GLY A 197 5.66 13.75 5.13
CA GLY A 197 5.98 13.53 6.55
C GLY A 197 6.66 12.18 6.82
N GLU A 198 7.27 11.57 5.79
CA GLU A 198 7.92 10.25 5.88
C GLU A 198 6.95 9.15 6.33
N THR A 199 5.73 9.17 5.81
CA THR A 199 4.73 8.14 6.08
C THR A 199 4.95 6.97 5.14
N CYS A 200 5.14 5.76 5.69
CA CYS A 200 5.25 4.52 4.92
C CYS A 200 3.88 3.86 4.73
N LYS A 201 3.69 3.27 3.54
CA LYS A 201 2.48 2.51 3.20
C LYS A 201 2.86 1.21 2.49
N VAL A 202 2.43 0.08 3.03
CA VAL A 202 2.55 -1.23 2.38
C VAL A 202 1.66 -1.26 1.14
N THR A 203 2.19 -1.75 0.03
CA THR A 203 1.52 -1.78 -1.30
C THR A 203 1.87 -3.04 -2.08
N ASP A 204 1.26 -3.21 -3.25
CA ASP A 204 1.43 -4.33 -4.18
C ASP A 204 0.91 -5.67 -3.64
N PHE A 205 -0.41 -5.80 -3.66
CA PHE A 205 -1.13 -7.00 -3.24
C PHE A 205 -1.24 -8.10 -4.33
N GLY A 206 -0.47 -7.99 -5.41
CA GLY A 206 -0.52 -8.96 -6.52
C GLY A 206 -0.22 -10.40 -6.10
N MET A 207 0.57 -10.60 -5.05
CA MET A 207 0.85 -11.90 -4.46
C MET A 207 0.01 -12.20 -3.21
N ALA A 208 -0.74 -11.24 -2.68
CA ALA A 208 -1.49 -11.40 -1.44
C ALA A 208 -2.61 -12.46 -1.57
N ARG A 209 -2.94 -13.09 -0.47
CA ARG A 209 -3.99 -14.12 -0.40
C ARG A 209 -4.80 -13.94 0.88
N ASP A 210 -6.11 -14.20 0.76
CA ASP A 210 -7.02 -14.37 1.88
C ASP A 210 -6.90 -15.81 2.42
N VAL A 211 -6.89 -15.96 3.74
CA VAL A 211 -6.66 -17.24 4.43
C VAL A 211 -7.72 -17.51 5.51
N LEU A 212 -8.98 -17.29 5.17
CA LEU A 212 -10.13 -17.30 6.08
C LEU A 212 -10.30 -18.60 6.90
N GLU A 213 -9.87 -19.77 6.39
CA GLU A 213 -10.23 -21.05 7.03
C GLU A 213 -9.18 -21.56 8.03
N ASP A 214 -7.87 -21.46 7.74
CA ASP A 214 -6.83 -22.06 8.59
C ASP A 214 -5.66 -21.13 8.95
N ASN A 215 -5.73 -19.84 8.59
CA ASN A 215 -4.61 -18.90 8.69
C ASN A 215 -3.33 -19.39 7.98
N ILE A 216 -3.47 -20.34 7.04
CA ILE A 216 -2.38 -20.94 6.26
C ILE A 216 -2.79 -20.97 4.79
N TYR A 217 -1.95 -20.39 3.93
CA TYR A 217 -2.07 -20.54 2.49
C TYR A 217 -1.14 -21.64 1.99
N GLN A 218 -1.69 -22.67 1.35
CA GLN A 218 -0.91 -23.68 0.66
C GLN A 218 -0.70 -23.27 -0.81
N ARG A 219 0.56 -23.13 -1.22
CA ARG A 219 0.91 -22.76 -2.59
C ARG A 219 0.48 -23.84 -3.60
N LYS A 220 -0.33 -23.46 -4.58
CA LYS A 220 -0.85 -24.35 -5.64
C LYS A 220 -0.12 -24.20 -6.98
N SER A 221 0.73 -23.18 -7.17
CA SER A 221 1.38 -22.89 -8.45
C SER A 221 2.90 -22.85 -8.37
N LYS A 222 3.58 -23.20 -9.48
CA LYS A 222 5.05 -23.12 -9.63
C LYS A 222 5.55 -21.73 -10.08
N GLY A 223 4.78 -20.64 -9.89
CA GLY A 223 5.17 -19.29 -10.26
C GLY A 223 6.47 -18.83 -9.60
N ARG A 224 7.06 -17.73 -10.08
CA ARG A 224 8.27 -17.14 -9.49
C ARG A 224 7.98 -16.65 -8.06
N LEU A 225 8.92 -16.89 -7.16
CA LEU A 225 8.87 -16.42 -5.77
C LEU A 225 9.96 -15.39 -5.51
N PRO A 226 9.69 -14.41 -4.64
CA PRO A 226 10.71 -13.48 -4.13
C PRO A 226 11.58 -14.17 -3.07
N VAL A 227 12.40 -15.14 -3.49
CA VAL A 227 13.14 -16.08 -2.59
C VAL A 227 13.86 -15.37 -1.43
N LYS A 228 14.48 -14.21 -1.68
CA LYS A 228 15.22 -13.46 -0.64
C LYS A 228 14.34 -12.83 0.43
N TRP A 229 13.03 -12.76 0.21
CA TRP A 229 12.02 -12.16 1.10
C TRP A 229 10.99 -13.19 1.58
N THR A 230 11.19 -14.46 1.25
CA THR A 230 10.25 -15.53 1.61
C THR A 230 10.84 -16.36 2.75
N ALA A 231 10.05 -16.58 3.80
CA ALA A 231 10.43 -17.38 4.93
C ALA A 231 10.80 -18.82 4.51
N ILE A 232 11.74 -19.42 5.25
CA ILE A 232 12.29 -20.75 4.89
C ILE A 232 11.23 -21.84 4.87
N GLU A 233 10.28 -21.84 5.79
CA GLU A 233 9.17 -22.79 5.83
C GLU A 233 8.21 -22.64 4.65
N ALA A 234 8.02 -21.39 4.17
CA ALA A 234 7.21 -21.13 2.99
C ALA A 234 7.92 -21.58 1.69
N LEU A 235 9.26 -21.48 1.63
CA LEU A 235 10.06 -22.01 0.51
C LEU A 235 10.06 -23.53 0.47
N LEU A 236 10.27 -24.19 1.63
CA LEU A 236 10.42 -25.65 1.70
C LEU A 236 9.09 -26.39 1.59
N TYR A 237 8.06 -25.89 2.26
CA TYR A 237 6.78 -26.58 2.39
C TYR A 237 5.65 -25.94 1.60
N GLY A 238 5.87 -24.76 1.00
CA GLY A 238 4.84 -24.01 0.28
C GLY A 238 3.73 -23.47 1.18
N LYS A 239 3.93 -23.48 2.51
CA LYS A 239 2.95 -23.03 3.50
C LYS A 239 3.26 -21.61 3.96
N TYR A 240 2.32 -20.73 3.76
CA TYR A 240 2.40 -19.32 4.20
C TYR A 240 1.42 -19.07 5.34
N SER A 241 1.85 -18.34 6.33
CA SER A 241 1.04 -17.86 7.45
C SER A 241 1.36 -16.39 7.71
N THR A 242 0.60 -15.74 8.58
CA THR A 242 0.91 -14.37 9.03
C THR A 242 2.31 -14.26 9.66
N LYS A 243 2.82 -15.35 10.28
CA LYS A 243 4.17 -15.40 10.87
C LYS A 243 5.28 -15.50 9.81
N SER A 244 5.00 -16.10 8.64
CA SER A 244 5.96 -16.21 7.55
C SER A 244 5.96 -14.97 6.63
N ASP A 245 5.12 -14.00 6.91
CA ASP A 245 4.90 -12.82 6.06
C ASP A 245 5.78 -11.63 6.50
N VAL A 246 6.49 -11.76 7.60
CA VAL A 246 7.34 -10.71 8.20
C VAL A 246 8.79 -11.15 8.30
#